data_a1b25830ede28b22ee0be4d7492ebe21
#
_entry.id   a1b25830ede28b22ee0be4d7492ebe21
#
_cell.length_a   1.000
_cell.length_b   1.000
_cell.length_c   1.000
_cell.angle_alpha   90.00
_cell.angle_beta   90.00
_cell.angle_gamma   90.00
#
_symmetry.space_group_name_H-M   'P 1'
#
loop_
_entity.id
_entity.type
_entity.pdbx_description
1 polymer ?
#
loop_
_entity_poly.entity_id
_entity_poly.type
_entity_poly.pdbx_seq_one_letter_code
_entity_poly.pdbx_strand_id
1 'polypeptide(L)'
;VAVLGTVGLASLLLVACGSKNNKSASSGDGKNLTVYVEKQYEGYMKKAAAAFEKESGTKVTIKTGDQLKGLENLSLDNQSGKAPDVMMSPYDRVGSLGSDGQLSEVKLDKGSMTDDTTKALVTTKGKTYGAPAVIETLVMYYNKDLVSKAPTTFAELEELAKDSKYAFANENGKTTAFLADWTNFYYAYGLLAGNGGYVFGKNGTDPKDIGLANDGSIKGIEYAKSWYEKWPKGMQDTKGAANLIQTQFQSGKTAAIIEGPWKAASFKEAKVNYGVATIPTLPNGKNYQTFGGGKAWVIPSSTKNLEGAQKFVDFLVSTDQQKAFYDATNEIPANTEARAYAEGKNDELTTAVIKQFQ
;
A
#
# COMPACT_ATOMS: atom_id res chain seq x y z
N VAL A 1 -50.94 42.33 -47.45
CA VAL A 1 -50.36 42.43 -48.81
C VAL A 1 -49.44 41.25 -48.97
N ALA A 2 -49.91 40.34 -49.85
CA ALA A 2 -49.16 39.13 -50.23
C ALA A 2 -48.07 39.48 -51.20
N VAL A 3 -47.02 38.65 -51.33
CA VAL A 3 -46.55 38.13 -52.61
C VAL A 3 -45.77 36.85 -52.42
N LEU A 4 -46.21 35.82 -53.09
CA LEU A 4 -45.57 34.53 -53.41
C LEU A 4 -44.31 34.73 -54.29
N GLY A 5 -43.40 33.79 -54.18
CA GLY A 5 -42.31 33.64 -55.15
C GLY A 5 -41.71 32.21 -55.11
N THR A 6 -42.12 31.46 -56.11
CA THR A 6 -41.93 30.06 -56.40
C THR A 6 -40.57 29.60 -56.84
N VAL A 7 -40.19 28.38 -56.45
CA VAL A 7 -39.65 27.24 -57.25
C VAL A 7 -38.25 27.37 -57.92
N GLY A 8 -37.44 26.35 -57.63
CA GLY A 8 -36.28 25.98 -58.41
C GLY A 8 -35.67 24.63 -57.95
N LEU A 9 -36.26 23.52 -58.42
CA LEU A 9 -35.63 22.17 -58.37
C LEU A 9 -34.44 22.17 -59.35
N ALA A 10 -33.32 21.67 -58.88
CA ALA A 10 -32.31 21.11 -59.78
C ALA A 10 -31.69 19.88 -59.14
N SER A 11 -32.11 18.77 -59.65
CA SER A 11 -31.56 17.45 -59.42
C SER A 11 -30.21 17.32 -60.13
N LEU A 12 -29.18 16.93 -59.43
CA LEU A 12 -27.97 16.37 -60.05
C LEU A 12 -27.56 15.11 -59.29
N LEU A 13 -27.91 14.00 -59.95
CA LEU A 13 -27.39 12.67 -59.64
C LEU A 13 -25.87 12.64 -60.00
N LEU A 14 -25.07 12.32 -59.02
CA LEU A 14 -23.74 11.81 -59.28
C LEU A 14 -23.55 10.49 -58.54
N VAL A 15 -23.63 9.42 -59.29
CA VAL A 15 -23.20 8.08 -58.96
C VAL A 15 -21.67 8.13 -58.89
N ALA A 16 -21.12 7.78 -57.75
CA ALA A 16 -19.76 7.36 -57.66
C ALA A 16 -19.72 6.04 -56.86
N CYS A 17 -19.43 5.02 -57.60
CA CYS A 17 -19.06 3.70 -57.06
C CYS A 17 -17.82 3.75 -56.19
N GLY A 18 -17.82 2.92 -55.17
CA GLY A 18 -16.55 2.31 -54.79
C GLY A 18 -16.16 2.37 -53.33
N SER A 19 -16.12 1.25 -52.81
CA SER A 19 -15.39 0.73 -51.66
C SER A 19 -16.14 0.71 -50.34
N LYS A 20 -16.69 -0.45 -50.09
CA LYS A 20 -16.89 -0.96 -48.73
C LYS A 20 -15.56 -0.91 -47.98
N ASN A 21 -15.40 0.05 -47.11
CA ASN A 21 -14.54 -0.12 -45.95
C ASN A 21 -15.44 0.07 -44.74
N ASN A 22 -15.94 -1.05 -44.25
CA ASN A 22 -16.32 -1.18 -42.87
C ASN A 22 -15.08 -0.89 -42.01
N LYS A 23 -14.82 0.36 -41.71
CA LYS A 23 -14.06 0.70 -40.54
C LYS A 23 -15.07 0.64 -39.39
N SER A 24 -15.18 -0.53 -38.79
CA SER A 24 -15.50 -0.67 -37.38
C SER A 24 -14.78 0.45 -36.67
N ALA A 25 -15.51 1.19 -35.84
CA ALA A 25 -14.90 2.09 -34.88
C ALA A 25 -13.80 1.28 -34.17
N SER A 26 -12.54 1.54 -34.49
CA SER A 26 -11.42 0.90 -33.82
C SER A 26 -11.50 1.37 -32.38
N SER A 27 -11.83 0.43 -31.50
CA SER A 27 -11.36 0.43 -30.13
C SER A 27 -10.02 1.15 -30.06
N GLY A 28 -9.88 2.09 -29.12
CA GLY A 28 -8.71 2.92 -28.93
C GLY A 28 -7.41 2.11 -29.07
N ASP A 29 -6.48 2.74 -29.72
CA ASP A 29 -5.18 2.22 -30.13
C ASP A 29 -4.56 1.42 -28.98
N GLY A 30 -4.55 0.09 -29.09
CA GLY A 30 -4.08 -0.86 -28.05
C GLY A 30 -2.59 -0.78 -27.72
N LYS A 31 -1.95 0.35 -28.03
CA LYS A 31 -0.51 0.60 -27.88
C LYS A 31 -0.16 1.57 -26.74
N ASN A 32 -1.13 2.13 -26.01
CA ASN A 32 -0.86 3.07 -24.94
C ASN A 32 -1.58 2.65 -23.66
N LEU A 33 -0.84 2.72 -22.55
CA LEU A 33 -1.36 2.51 -21.19
C LEU A 33 -1.03 3.72 -20.31
N THR A 34 -1.84 3.93 -19.30
CA THR A 34 -1.55 4.86 -18.21
C THR A 34 -1.39 4.09 -16.91
N VAL A 35 -0.29 4.32 -16.20
CA VAL A 35 -0.07 3.79 -14.85
C VAL A 35 -0.06 4.93 -13.84
N TYR A 36 -0.71 4.71 -12.68
CA TYR A 36 -0.72 5.65 -11.57
C TYR A 36 0.03 5.06 -10.38
N VAL A 37 1.04 5.78 -9.90
CA VAL A 37 1.91 5.36 -8.80
C VAL A 37 2.18 6.52 -7.84
N GLU A 38 2.58 6.20 -6.62
CA GLU A 38 3.11 7.19 -5.69
C GLU A 38 4.46 7.73 -6.18
N LYS A 39 4.77 8.97 -5.81
CA LYS A 39 5.98 9.67 -6.25
C LYS A 39 7.27 8.88 -5.96
N GLN A 40 7.31 8.16 -4.85
CA GLN A 40 8.45 7.33 -4.47
C GLN A 40 8.75 6.20 -5.46
N TYR A 41 7.76 5.72 -6.20
CA TYR A 41 7.92 4.64 -7.20
C TYR A 41 8.23 5.16 -8.61
N GLU A 42 8.20 6.46 -8.84
CA GLU A 42 8.36 7.03 -10.18
C GLU A 42 9.67 6.61 -10.84
N GLY A 43 10.76 6.59 -10.06
CA GLY A 43 12.09 6.21 -10.57
C GLY A 43 12.15 4.77 -11.08
N TYR A 44 11.57 3.83 -10.33
CA TYR A 44 11.42 2.45 -10.76
C TYR A 44 10.50 2.35 -11.99
N MET A 45 9.33 2.99 -11.91
CA MET A 45 8.31 2.87 -12.95
C MET A 45 8.79 3.41 -14.31
N LYS A 46 9.61 4.45 -14.34
CA LYS A 46 10.22 4.95 -15.58
C LYS A 46 11.07 3.87 -16.26
N LYS A 47 11.84 3.12 -15.48
CA LYS A 47 12.68 2.03 -16.02
C LYS A 47 11.82 0.84 -16.48
N ALA A 48 10.84 0.46 -15.68
CA ALA A 48 9.91 -0.62 -15.99
C ALA A 48 9.07 -0.31 -17.25
N ALA A 49 8.53 0.89 -17.35
CA ALA A 49 7.76 1.34 -18.50
C ALA A 49 8.61 1.33 -19.80
N ALA A 50 9.84 1.82 -19.75
CA ALA A 50 10.75 1.80 -20.90
C ALA A 50 11.13 0.36 -21.32
N ALA A 51 11.36 -0.53 -20.36
CA ALA A 51 11.64 -1.93 -20.65
C ALA A 51 10.43 -2.64 -21.29
N PHE A 52 9.23 -2.41 -20.73
CA PHE A 52 7.99 -2.97 -21.26
C PHE A 52 7.67 -2.43 -22.68
N GLU A 53 7.87 -1.14 -22.91
CA GLU A 53 7.70 -0.54 -24.26
C GLU A 53 8.64 -1.17 -25.28
N LYS A 54 9.91 -1.39 -24.90
CA LYS A 54 10.88 -2.06 -25.77
C LYS A 54 10.49 -3.50 -26.10
N GLU A 55 9.91 -4.23 -25.15
CA GLU A 55 9.52 -5.63 -25.32
C GLU A 55 8.19 -5.78 -26.07
N SER A 56 7.18 -4.99 -25.70
CA SER A 56 5.80 -5.16 -26.18
C SER A 56 5.40 -4.17 -27.28
N GLY A 57 6.16 -3.11 -27.50
CA GLY A 57 5.75 -1.97 -28.35
C GLY A 57 4.66 -1.10 -27.75
N THR A 58 4.24 -1.33 -26.49
CA THR A 58 3.20 -0.60 -25.80
C THR A 58 3.80 0.53 -24.96
N LYS A 59 3.43 1.76 -25.26
CA LYS A 59 3.86 2.93 -24.48
C LYS A 59 3.11 3.02 -23.17
N VAL A 60 3.82 3.29 -22.07
CA VAL A 60 3.24 3.49 -20.73
C VAL A 60 3.46 4.92 -20.28
N THR A 61 2.36 5.65 -20.07
CA THR A 61 2.37 7.00 -19.51
C THR A 61 2.23 6.94 -17.99
N ILE A 62 3.15 7.56 -17.26
CA ILE A 62 3.19 7.54 -15.80
C ILE A 62 2.50 8.77 -15.25
N LYS A 63 1.55 8.57 -14.35
CA LYS A 63 0.95 9.61 -13.50
C LYS A 63 1.32 9.35 -12.06
N THR A 64 1.61 10.41 -11.31
CA THR A 64 1.98 10.29 -9.89
C THR A 64 1.00 11.03 -8.99
N GLY A 65 0.75 10.46 -7.80
CA GLY A 65 -0.10 11.05 -6.78
C GLY A 65 -0.21 10.15 -5.57
N ASP A 66 -1.07 10.53 -4.64
CA ASP A 66 -1.37 9.76 -3.44
C ASP A 66 -2.24 8.54 -3.79
N GLN A 67 -1.79 7.35 -3.41
CA GLN A 67 -2.44 6.08 -3.74
C GLN A 67 -3.85 5.99 -3.16
N LEU A 68 -4.03 6.30 -1.88
CA LEU A 68 -5.33 6.15 -1.22
C LEU A 68 -6.35 7.14 -1.80
N LYS A 69 -5.91 8.37 -2.06
CA LYS A 69 -6.74 9.39 -2.71
C LYS A 69 -7.14 8.99 -4.14
N GLY A 70 -6.23 8.36 -4.87
CA GLY A 70 -6.53 7.78 -6.19
C GLY A 70 -7.61 6.70 -6.11
N LEU A 71 -7.57 5.84 -5.10
CA LEU A 71 -8.58 4.79 -4.88
C LEU A 71 -9.93 5.36 -4.40
N GLU A 72 -9.93 6.39 -3.57
CA GLU A 72 -11.16 7.09 -3.15
C GLU A 72 -11.90 7.72 -4.33
N ASN A 73 -11.17 8.24 -5.31
CA ASN A 73 -11.74 8.83 -6.52
C ASN A 73 -12.05 7.81 -7.62
N LEU A 74 -11.67 6.55 -7.46
CA LEU A 74 -11.69 5.55 -8.54
C LEU A 74 -13.07 5.36 -9.16
N SER A 75 -14.14 5.36 -8.36
CA SER A 75 -15.50 5.21 -8.87
C SER A 75 -15.89 6.35 -9.82
N LEU A 76 -15.57 7.59 -9.46
CA LEU A 76 -15.80 8.76 -10.28
C LEU A 76 -14.93 8.75 -11.55
N ASP A 77 -13.67 8.36 -11.40
CA ASP A 77 -12.70 8.30 -12.49
C ASP A 77 -13.07 7.19 -13.49
N ASN A 78 -13.54 6.04 -13.02
CA ASN A 78 -14.11 4.99 -13.88
C ASN A 78 -15.30 5.50 -14.69
N GLN A 79 -16.26 6.17 -14.04
CA GLN A 79 -17.44 6.71 -14.70
C GLN A 79 -17.11 7.78 -15.74
N SER A 80 -16.14 8.62 -15.48
CA SER A 80 -15.70 9.71 -16.38
C SER A 80 -14.65 9.29 -17.40
N GLY A 81 -14.18 8.05 -17.37
CA GLY A 81 -13.12 7.54 -18.25
C GLY A 81 -11.74 8.16 -17.98
N LYS A 82 -11.49 8.67 -16.76
CA LYS A 82 -10.22 9.29 -16.32
C LYS A 82 -9.35 8.35 -15.51
N ALA A 83 -9.86 7.18 -15.10
CA ALA A 83 -9.08 6.20 -14.37
C ALA A 83 -7.85 5.77 -15.17
N PRO A 84 -6.72 5.46 -14.51
CA PRO A 84 -5.57 4.87 -15.17
C PRO A 84 -5.89 3.44 -15.62
N ASP A 85 -5.06 2.87 -16.49
CA ASP A 85 -5.21 1.46 -16.89
C ASP A 85 -4.65 0.50 -15.83
N VAL A 86 -3.63 0.93 -15.09
CA VAL A 86 -3.01 0.16 -14.00
C VAL A 86 -2.68 1.10 -12.84
N MET A 87 -2.92 0.63 -11.61
CA MET A 87 -2.52 1.32 -10.39
C MET A 87 -2.24 0.34 -9.26
N MET A 88 -1.62 0.80 -8.16
CA MET A 88 -1.47 0.00 -6.95
C MET A 88 -2.67 0.18 -6.02
N SER A 89 -2.98 -0.88 -5.26
CA SER A 89 -3.96 -0.87 -4.17
C SER A 89 -3.46 -1.69 -3.00
N PRO A 90 -3.64 -1.24 -1.75
CA PRO A 90 -3.49 -2.10 -0.59
C PRO A 90 -4.44 -3.30 -0.68
N TYR A 91 -4.02 -4.46 -0.18
CA TYR A 91 -4.81 -5.70 -0.27
C TYR A 91 -6.20 -5.58 0.36
N ASP A 92 -6.33 -4.86 1.45
CA ASP A 92 -7.60 -4.67 2.18
C ASP A 92 -8.67 -3.90 1.36
N ARG A 93 -8.26 -3.20 0.29
CA ARG A 93 -9.17 -2.48 -0.61
C ARG A 93 -9.56 -3.30 -1.84
N VAL A 94 -8.73 -4.26 -2.26
CA VAL A 94 -8.90 -4.99 -3.51
C VAL A 94 -10.23 -5.75 -3.57
N GLY A 95 -10.59 -6.44 -2.48
CA GLY A 95 -11.80 -7.25 -2.42
C GLY A 95 -13.08 -6.45 -2.55
N SER A 96 -13.20 -5.32 -1.84
CA SER A 96 -14.36 -4.41 -1.91
C SER A 96 -14.45 -3.74 -3.28
N LEU A 97 -13.36 -3.15 -3.76
CA LEU A 97 -13.33 -2.50 -5.07
C LEU A 97 -13.67 -3.46 -6.21
N GLY A 98 -13.20 -4.70 -6.15
CA GLY A 98 -13.57 -5.74 -7.12
C GLY A 98 -15.05 -6.13 -7.04
N SER A 99 -15.58 -6.33 -5.82
CA SER A 99 -17.00 -6.66 -5.61
C SER A 99 -17.94 -5.55 -6.05
N ASP A 100 -17.50 -4.29 -5.93
CA ASP A 100 -18.27 -3.09 -6.34
C ASP A 100 -18.12 -2.77 -7.83
N GLY A 101 -17.41 -3.64 -8.60
CA GLY A 101 -17.23 -3.48 -10.04
C GLY A 101 -16.27 -2.36 -10.44
N GLN A 102 -15.43 -1.88 -9.52
CA GLN A 102 -14.46 -0.83 -9.80
C GLN A 102 -13.16 -1.36 -10.43
N LEU A 103 -12.89 -2.66 -10.28
CA LEU A 103 -11.71 -3.34 -10.82
C LEU A 103 -12.11 -4.45 -11.80
N SER A 104 -11.28 -4.65 -12.82
CA SER A 104 -11.32 -5.82 -13.68
C SER A 104 -10.68 -7.02 -12.98
N GLU A 105 -11.14 -8.23 -13.33
CA GLU A 105 -10.52 -9.47 -12.88
C GLU A 105 -9.11 -9.60 -13.47
N VAL A 106 -8.14 -9.96 -12.64
CA VAL A 106 -6.73 -10.19 -13.01
C VAL A 106 -6.46 -11.68 -13.03
N LYS A 107 -5.79 -12.15 -14.07
CA LYS A 107 -5.30 -13.52 -14.16
C LYS A 107 -3.86 -13.58 -13.65
N LEU A 108 -3.62 -14.39 -12.64
CA LEU A 108 -2.26 -14.64 -12.16
C LEU A 108 -1.65 -15.81 -12.97
N ASP A 109 -0.62 -15.54 -13.71
CA ASP A 109 0.15 -16.59 -14.38
C ASP A 109 1.20 -17.23 -13.44
N LYS A 110 1.89 -18.26 -13.92
CA LYS A 110 2.94 -18.92 -13.14
C LYS A 110 4.16 -18.03 -12.90
N GLY A 111 4.40 -17.05 -13.78
CA GLY A 111 5.53 -16.12 -13.66
C GLY A 111 5.39 -15.15 -12.48
N SER A 112 4.17 -14.94 -11.97
CA SER A 112 3.93 -14.12 -10.78
C SER A 112 4.50 -14.74 -9.50
N MET A 113 4.75 -16.06 -9.48
CA MET A 113 5.25 -16.82 -8.31
C MET A 113 4.53 -16.45 -7.01
N THR A 114 3.22 -16.22 -7.11
CA THR A 114 2.36 -15.83 -5.99
C THR A 114 1.98 -17.06 -5.17
N ASP A 115 2.22 -17.05 -3.87
CA ASP A 115 1.77 -18.09 -2.94
C ASP A 115 0.25 -17.99 -2.66
N ASP A 116 -0.34 -19.08 -2.17
CA ASP A 116 -1.79 -19.17 -1.92
C ASP A 116 -2.26 -18.18 -0.86
N THR A 117 -1.45 -17.90 0.15
CA THR A 117 -1.75 -16.95 1.22
C THR A 117 -1.90 -15.53 0.64
N THR A 118 -0.92 -15.11 -0.12
CA THR A 118 -0.92 -13.77 -0.74
C THR A 118 -2.03 -13.65 -1.79
N LYS A 119 -2.26 -14.72 -2.58
CA LYS A 119 -3.36 -14.77 -3.54
C LYS A 119 -4.73 -14.65 -2.89
N ALA A 120 -4.92 -15.25 -1.71
CA ALA A 120 -6.17 -15.17 -0.97
C ALA A 120 -6.53 -13.72 -0.59
N LEU A 121 -5.52 -12.86 -0.31
CA LEU A 121 -5.70 -11.46 0.08
C LEU A 121 -6.25 -10.57 -1.06
N VAL A 122 -6.14 -11.01 -2.30
CA VAL A 122 -6.61 -10.28 -3.50
C VAL A 122 -7.75 -11.01 -4.22
N THR A 123 -8.29 -12.08 -3.60
CA THR A 123 -9.36 -12.91 -4.16
C THR A 123 -10.62 -12.76 -3.32
N THR A 124 -11.75 -12.47 -3.96
CA THR A 124 -13.06 -12.43 -3.32
C THR A 124 -14.10 -13.12 -4.19
N LYS A 125 -14.98 -13.91 -3.58
CA LYS A 125 -16.03 -14.68 -4.29
C LYS A 125 -15.48 -15.52 -5.47
N GLY A 126 -14.27 -16.06 -5.31
CA GLY A 126 -13.60 -16.89 -6.31
C GLY A 126 -12.95 -16.14 -7.48
N LYS A 127 -12.95 -14.80 -7.45
CA LYS A 127 -12.33 -13.95 -8.46
C LYS A 127 -11.15 -13.18 -7.89
N THR A 128 -10.07 -13.10 -8.64
CA THR A 128 -8.86 -12.36 -8.27
C THR A 128 -8.90 -10.99 -8.93
N TYR A 129 -8.72 -9.91 -8.16
CA TYR A 129 -8.83 -8.53 -8.64
C TYR A 129 -7.53 -7.74 -8.55
N GLY A 130 -6.44 -8.39 -8.19
CA GLY A 130 -5.12 -7.77 -8.14
C GLY A 130 -4.00 -8.78 -8.28
N ALA A 131 -2.86 -8.35 -8.80
CA ALA A 131 -1.63 -9.12 -8.82
C ALA A 131 -0.73 -8.67 -7.67
N PRO A 132 -0.45 -9.53 -6.67
CA PRO A 132 0.37 -9.18 -5.53
C PRO A 132 1.76 -8.72 -5.95
N ALA A 133 2.18 -7.57 -5.42
CA ALA A 133 3.46 -6.94 -5.70
C ALA A 133 4.36 -6.86 -4.46
N VAL A 134 3.78 -6.52 -3.32
CA VAL A 134 4.50 -6.27 -2.07
C VAL A 134 3.80 -6.98 -0.94
N ILE A 135 4.56 -7.60 -0.04
CA ILE A 135 4.10 -7.95 1.31
C ILE A 135 4.63 -6.92 2.30
N GLU A 136 3.82 -6.54 3.26
CA GLU A 136 4.20 -5.56 4.28
C GLU A 136 3.53 -5.83 5.61
N THR A 137 4.18 -5.38 6.66
CA THR A 137 3.63 -5.31 8.00
C THR A 137 4.37 -4.23 8.77
N LEU A 138 3.85 -3.84 9.93
CA LEU A 138 4.53 -2.91 10.81
C LEU A 138 5.75 -3.57 11.44
N VAL A 139 6.78 -2.77 11.68
CA VAL A 139 8.01 -3.15 12.35
C VAL A 139 8.40 -2.07 13.35
N MET A 140 9.42 -2.32 14.16
CA MET A 140 10.02 -1.29 15.00
C MET A 140 11.25 -0.69 14.31
N TYR A 141 11.28 0.63 14.18
CA TYR A 141 12.49 1.39 13.89
C TYR A 141 13.09 1.88 15.20
N TYR A 142 14.41 1.80 15.35
CA TYR A 142 15.11 2.34 16.50
C TYR A 142 16.32 3.16 16.08
N ASN A 143 16.65 4.20 16.83
CA ASN A 143 17.79 5.07 16.57
C ASN A 143 19.06 4.50 17.21
N LYS A 144 20.02 4.06 16.38
CA LYS A 144 21.28 3.45 16.83
C LYS A 144 22.20 4.44 17.56
N ASP A 145 22.03 5.75 17.39
CA ASP A 145 22.77 6.76 18.12
C ASP A 145 22.27 6.95 19.56
N LEU A 146 21.02 6.51 19.84
CA LEU A 146 20.39 6.64 21.15
C LEU A 146 20.37 5.33 21.93
N VAL A 147 20.23 4.20 21.26
CA VAL A 147 20.22 2.85 21.86
C VAL A 147 21.10 1.91 21.04
N SER A 148 22.01 1.23 21.71
CA SER A 148 23.00 0.35 21.07
C SER A 148 22.42 -0.99 20.61
N LYS A 149 21.25 -1.37 21.13
CA LYS A 149 20.56 -2.64 20.84
C LYS A 149 19.06 -2.39 20.72
N ALA A 150 18.44 -3.06 19.75
CA ALA A 150 17.00 -3.02 19.59
C ALA A 150 16.28 -3.51 20.87
N PRO A 151 15.32 -2.75 21.43
CA PRO A 151 14.43 -3.25 22.48
C PRO A 151 13.67 -4.50 22.02
N THR A 152 13.56 -5.48 22.89
CA THR A 152 12.90 -6.77 22.61
C THR A 152 11.61 -6.97 23.38
N THR A 153 11.38 -6.15 24.41
CA THR A 153 10.18 -6.15 25.23
C THR A 153 9.63 -4.73 25.41
N PHE A 154 8.33 -4.61 25.62
CA PHE A 154 7.73 -3.32 25.99
C PHE A 154 8.23 -2.81 27.34
N ALA A 155 8.64 -3.72 28.24
CA ALA A 155 9.28 -3.31 29.52
C ALA A 155 10.58 -2.52 29.27
N GLU A 156 11.38 -2.90 28.29
CA GLU A 156 12.58 -2.12 27.91
C GLU A 156 12.20 -0.73 27.35
N LEU A 157 11.11 -0.63 26.60
CA LEU A 157 10.60 0.67 26.13
C LEU A 157 10.09 1.53 27.30
N GLU A 158 9.46 0.93 28.30
CA GLU A 158 9.01 1.62 29.52
C GLU A 158 10.18 2.14 30.36
N GLU A 159 11.28 1.40 30.42
CA GLU A 159 12.51 1.87 31.07
C GLU A 159 13.13 3.07 30.31
N LEU A 160 13.19 3.01 28.99
CA LEU A 160 13.64 4.15 28.18
C LEU A 160 12.75 5.40 28.41
N ALA A 161 11.46 5.21 28.63
CA ALA A 161 10.52 6.32 28.90
C ALA A 161 10.80 7.06 30.23
N LYS A 162 11.56 6.47 31.15
CA LYS A 162 11.96 7.10 32.41
C LYS A 162 13.22 7.96 32.28
N ASP A 163 13.97 7.79 31.18
CA ASP A 163 15.22 8.54 30.97
C ASP A 163 14.91 9.98 30.56
N SER A 164 15.41 10.93 31.35
CA SER A 164 15.18 12.37 31.16
C SER A 164 15.71 12.92 29.84
N LYS A 165 16.65 12.22 29.17
CA LYS A 165 17.12 12.63 27.84
C LYS A 165 16.01 12.61 26.77
N TYR A 166 14.93 11.85 27.00
CA TYR A 166 13.76 11.79 26.14
C TYR A 166 12.60 12.68 26.61
N ALA A 167 12.81 13.50 27.63
CA ALA A 167 11.79 14.45 28.10
C ALA A 167 11.37 15.38 26.97
N PHE A 168 10.06 15.51 26.77
CA PHE A 168 9.52 16.41 25.75
C PHE A 168 9.55 17.85 26.28
N ALA A 169 10.38 18.69 25.67
CA ALA A 169 10.69 20.02 26.19
C ALA A 169 9.46 20.95 26.37
N ASN A 170 8.43 20.74 25.55
CA ASN A 170 7.25 21.63 25.53
C ASN A 170 6.15 21.21 26.51
N GLU A 171 6.24 20.03 27.14
CA GLU A 171 5.24 19.52 28.06
C GLU A 171 5.92 18.76 29.22
N ASN A 172 5.81 19.31 30.42
CA ASN A 172 6.43 18.72 31.60
C ASN A 172 5.88 17.31 31.90
N GLY A 173 6.76 16.40 32.26
CA GLY A 173 6.44 15.01 32.58
C GLY A 173 6.11 14.13 31.36
N LYS A 174 6.28 14.63 30.13
CA LYS A 174 6.06 13.89 28.89
C LYS A 174 7.37 13.41 28.29
N THR A 175 7.28 12.26 27.61
CA THR A 175 8.44 11.60 26.98
C THR A 175 8.19 11.26 25.52
N THR A 176 9.24 11.29 24.73
CA THR A 176 9.25 10.82 23.34
C THR A 176 10.17 9.62 23.12
N ALA A 177 10.55 8.92 24.20
CA ALA A 177 11.45 7.75 24.10
C ALA A 177 10.93 6.69 23.11
N PHE A 178 9.64 6.40 23.19
CA PHE A 178 8.94 5.51 22.27
C PHE A 178 7.63 6.18 21.84
N LEU A 179 7.33 6.10 20.53
CA LEU A 179 6.10 6.65 19.96
C LEU A 179 5.48 5.65 18.97
N ALA A 180 4.15 5.58 18.98
CA ALA A 180 3.36 4.81 18.00
C ALA A 180 2.02 5.50 17.75
N ASP A 181 1.54 5.53 16.53
CA ASP A 181 0.25 6.16 16.20
C ASP A 181 -0.92 5.21 16.48
N TRP A 182 -1.26 5.05 17.73
CA TRP A 182 -2.41 4.23 18.13
C TRP A 182 -3.76 4.94 18.04
N THR A 183 -3.80 6.16 17.49
CA THR A 183 -5.05 6.79 17.03
C THR A 183 -5.52 6.15 15.72
N ASN A 184 -4.62 5.51 14.98
CA ASN A 184 -4.89 4.78 13.77
C ASN A 184 -5.03 3.28 14.07
N PHE A 185 -6.19 2.71 13.76
CA PHE A 185 -6.51 1.31 14.06
C PHE A 185 -5.53 0.31 13.44
N TYR A 186 -5.00 0.60 12.24
CA TYR A 186 -4.00 -0.26 11.59
C TYR A 186 -2.77 -0.47 12.48
N TYR A 187 -2.32 0.58 13.17
CA TYR A 187 -1.21 0.50 14.12
C TYR A 187 -1.64 -0.07 15.47
N ALA A 188 -2.81 0.32 15.99
CA ALA A 188 -3.28 -0.09 17.31
C ALA A 188 -3.68 -1.57 17.40
N TYR A 189 -4.09 -2.17 16.29
CA TYR A 189 -4.62 -3.54 16.24
C TYR A 189 -3.69 -4.55 16.90
N GLY A 190 -2.37 -4.40 16.75
CA GLY A 190 -1.40 -5.32 17.33
C GLY A 190 -1.42 -5.41 18.85
N LEU A 191 -1.83 -4.31 19.52
CA LEU A 191 -2.08 -4.33 20.98
C LEU A 191 -3.29 -5.20 21.33
N LEU A 192 -4.38 -5.05 20.57
CA LEU A 192 -5.61 -5.77 20.79
C LEU A 192 -5.37 -7.26 20.52
N ALA A 193 -4.84 -7.59 19.36
CA ALA A 193 -4.63 -8.96 18.91
C ALA A 193 -3.64 -9.73 19.80
N GLY A 194 -2.55 -9.08 20.20
CA GLY A 194 -1.57 -9.67 21.13
C GLY A 194 -2.13 -9.93 22.54
N ASN A 195 -3.25 -9.32 22.89
CA ASN A 195 -3.98 -9.59 24.12
C ASN A 195 -5.21 -10.51 23.93
N GLY A 196 -5.45 -11.01 22.70
CA GLY A 196 -6.56 -11.92 22.41
C GLY A 196 -7.81 -11.24 21.83
N GLY A 197 -7.69 -9.96 21.42
CA GLY A 197 -8.69 -9.29 20.59
C GLY A 197 -8.62 -9.73 19.14
N TYR A 198 -9.69 -9.54 18.40
CA TYR A 198 -9.76 -9.83 16.96
C TYR A 198 -10.84 -8.97 16.31
N VAL A 199 -10.77 -8.80 14.99
CA VAL A 199 -11.83 -8.11 14.25
C VAL A 199 -13.02 -9.04 14.09
N PHE A 200 -12.85 -10.16 13.39
CA PHE A 200 -13.88 -11.16 13.14
C PHE A 200 -13.41 -12.53 13.63
N GLY A 201 -14.33 -13.32 14.20
CA GLY A 201 -14.08 -14.66 14.66
C GLY A 201 -13.71 -15.63 13.53
N LYS A 202 -13.34 -16.88 13.91
CA LYS A 202 -12.92 -17.94 12.97
C LYS A 202 -11.84 -17.45 11.97
N ASN A 203 -10.79 -16.83 12.49
CA ASN A 203 -9.68 -16.31 11.70
C ASN A 203 -10.13 -15.27 10.65
N GLY A 204 -11.04 -14.37 11.01
CA GLY A 204 -11.50 -13.30 10.14
C GLY A 204 -12.66 -13.65 9.22
N THR A 205 -13.24 -14.87 9.31
CA THR A 205 -14.28 -15.34 8.39
C THR A 205 -15.71 -15.26 8.95
N ASP A 206 -15.89 -15.00 10.25
CA ASP A 206 -17.20 -14.86 10.87
C ASP A 206 -17.53 -13.41 11.27
N PRO A 207 -18.21 -12.65 10.40
CA PRO A 207 -18.52 -11.25 10.68
C PRO A 207 -19.60 -11.05 11.77
N LYS A 208 -20.18 -12.13 12.27
CA LYS A 208 -21.13 -12.07 13.38
C LYS A 208 -20.45 -12.17 14.75
N ASP A 209 -19.22 -12.64 14.77
CA ASP A 209 -18.38 -12.70 15.95
C ASP A 209 -17.34 -11.58 15.87
N ILE A 210 -17.54 -10.50 16.63
CA ILE A 210 -16.69 -9.30 16.64
C ILE A 210 -15.97 -9.21 17.97
N GLY A 211 -14.65 -9.39 17.94
CA GLY A 211 -13.79 -9.39 19.13
C GLY A 211 -13.19 -8.05 19.53
N LEU A 212 -13.68 -6.92 18.97
CA LEU A 212 -13.13 -5.58 19.25
C LEU A 212 -13.48 -5.04 20.64
N ALA A 213 -14.43 -5.65 21.34
CA ALA A 213 -14.83 -5.26 22.69
C ALA A 213 -14.71 -6.43 23.69
N ASN A 214 -13.97 -7.49 23.35
CA ASN A 214 -13.69 -8.56 24.28
C ASN A 214 -12.63 -8.14 25.32
N ASP A 215 -12.43 -8.94 26.37
CA ASP A 215 -11.48 -8.64 27.46
C ASP A 215 -10.05 -8.42 26.97
N GLY A 216 -9.64 -9.11 25.89
CA GLY A 216 -8.32 -8.95 25.29
C GLY A 216 -8.15 -7.59 24.63
N SER A 217 -9.14 -7.16 23.84
CA SER A 217 -9.17 -5.83 23.23
C SER A 217 -9.18 -4.71 24.28
N ILE A 218 -9.98 -4.87 25.36
CA ILE A 218 -10.02 -3.92 26.47
C ILE A 218 -8.63 -3.78 27.11
N LYS A 219 -7.97 -4.89 27.43
CA LYS A 219 -6.61 -4.88 28.00
C LYS A 219 -5.60 -4.17 27.07
N GLY A 220 -5.68 -4.40 25.75
CA GLY A 220 -4.85 -3.72 24.78
C GLY A 220 -5.05 -2.20 24.80
N ILE A 221 -6.30 -1.74 24.87
CA ILE A 221 -6.64 -0.30 24.94
C ILE A 221 -6.21 0.31 26.27
N GLU A 222 -6.39 -0.38 27.38
CA GLU A 222 -5.91 0.07 28.70
C GLU A 222 -4.39 0.25 28.71
N TYR A 223 -3.66 -0.67 28.08
CA TYR A 223 -2.22 -0.54 27.92
C TYR A 223 -1.84 0.66 27.04
N ALA A 224 -2.53 0.87 25.92
CA ALA A 224 -2.34 2.06 25.10
C ALA A 224 -2.59 3.35 25.90
N LYS A 225 -3.65 3.41 26.72
CA LYS A 225 -3.96 4.54 27.58
C LYS A 225 -2.79 4.88 28.51
N SER A 226 -2.13 3.86 29.09
CA SER A 226 -0.97 4.08 29.97
C SER A 226 0.20 4.77 29.28
N TRP A 227 0.36 4.56 27.94
CA TRP A 227 1.34 5.27 27.12
C TRP A 227 0.90 6.69 26.79
N TYR A 228 -0.38 6.92 26.47
CA TYR A 228 -0.92 8.26 26.22
C TYR A 228 -0.79 9.18 27.45
N GLU A 229 -0.80 8.63 28.65
CA GLU A 229 -0.52 9.37 29.89
C GLU A 229 0.94 9.86 29.95
N LYS A 230 1.88 9.18 29.30
CA LYS A 230 3.30 9.52 29.23
C LYS A 230 3.65 10.38 28.01
N TRP A 231 2.89 10.28 26.93
CA TRP A 231 3.16 10.95 25.67
C TRP A 231 2.70 12.40 25.64
N PRO A 232 3.32 13.25 24.78
CA PRO A 232 2.81 14.58 24.49
C PRO A 232 1.34 14.54 24.03
N LYS A 233 0.57 15.59 24.35
CA LYS A 233 -0.85 15.69 23.94
C LYS A 233 -1.06 15.58 22.42
N GLY A 234 -0.09 16.05 21.63
CA GLY A 234 -0.11 15.90 20.16
C GLY A 234 -0.24 14.47 19.66
N MET A 235 0.11 13.46 20.49
CA MET A 235 -0.08 12.05 20.15
C MET A 235 -1.57 11.62 20.15
N GLN A 236 -2.47 12.41 20.70
CA GLN A 236 -3.92 12.16 20.67
C GLN A 236 -4.61 12.80 19.45
N ASP A 237 -3.89 13.60 18.68
CA ASP A 237 -4.41 14.22 17.46
C ASP A 237 -4.34 13.24 16.28
N THR A 238 -5.49 12.76 15.83
CA THR A 238 -5.61 11.82 14.72
C THR A 238 -5.06 12.34 13.38
N LYS A 239 -4.85 13.64 13.27
CA LYS A 239 -4.27 14.27 12.06
C LYS A 239 -2.80 14.62 12.22
N GLY A 240 -2.34 14.83 13.45
CA GLY A 240 -1.01 15.33 13.76
C GLY A 240 -0.05 14.29 14.32
N ALA A 241 -0.55 13.18 14.91
CA ALA A 241 0.29 12.18 15.58
C ALA A 241 1.38 11.59 14.67
N ALA A 242 1.03 11.19 13.46
CA ALA A 242 1.99 10.64 12.50
C ALA A 242 3.12 11.63 12.16
N ASN A 243 2.80 12.92 12.01
CA ASN A 243 3.79 13.97 11.79
C ASN A 243 4.70 14.19 13.01
N LEU A 244 4.13 14.16 14.21
CA LEU A 244 4.89 14.28 15.44
C LEU A 244 5.89 13.13 15.58
N ILE A 245 5.47 11.89 15.37
CA ILE A 245 6.32 10.71 15.38
C ILE A 245 7.47 10.86 14.39
N GLN A 246 7.15 11.16 13.14
CA GLN A 246 8.14 11.31 12.09
C GLN A 246 9.17 12.41 12.42
N THR A 247 8.70 13.57 12.85
CA THR A 247 9.56 14.70 13.19
C THR A 247 10.47 14.40 14.38
N GLN A 248 9.95 13.78 15.44
CA GLN A 248 10.74 13.43 16.62
C GLN A 248 11.79 12.35 16.28
N PHE A 249 11.44 11.35 15.48
CA PHE A 249 12.38 10.31 15.08
C PHE A 249 13.47 10.86 14.14
N GLN A 250 13.10 11.63 13.12
CA GLN A 250 14.05 12.25 12.19
C GLN A 250 14.99 13.26 12.84
N SER A 251 14.55 13.93 13.90
CA SER A 251 15.40 14.86 14.66
C SER A 251 16.24 14.20 15.75
N GLY A 252 16.25 12.87 15.85
CA GLY A 252 17.06 12.12 16.81
C GLY A 252 16.59 12.26 18.26
N LYS A 253 15.30 12.54 18.49
CA LYS A 253 14.71 12.74 19.84
C LYS A 253 13.89 11.55 20.33
N THR A 254 13.75 10.51 19.53
CA THR A 254 12.97 9.31 19.83
C THR A 254 13.83 8.08 19.64
N ALA A 255 13.88 7.20 20.65
CA ALA A 255 14.68 5.98 20.61
C ALA A 255 14.06 4.92 19.69
N ALA A 256 12.74 4.74 19.73
CA ALA A 256 12.04 3.73 18.94
C ALA A 256 10.64 4.17 18.54
N ILE A 257 10.19 3.71 17.37
CA ILE A 257 8.84 3.93 16.84
C ILE A 257 8.31 2.64 16.20
N ILE A 258 6.99 2.51 16.15
CA ILE A 258 6.33 1.50 15.30
C ILE A 258 5.93 2.18 14.00
N GLU A 259 6.42 1.63 12.86
CA GLU A 259 6.13 2.18 11.55
C GLU A 259 6.25 1.09 10.47
N GLY A 260 5.80 1.38 9.25
CA GLY A 260 5.88 0.44 8.15
C GLY A 260 7.14 0.60 7.28
N PRO A 261 7.43 -0.38 6.42
CA PRO A 261 8.60 -0.35 5.53
C PRO A 261 8.60 0.83 4.56
N TRP A 262 7.42 1.38 4.25
CA TRP A 262 7.27 2.57 3.40
C TRP A 262 7.94 3.85 3.93
N LYS A 263 8.33 3.88 5.20
CA LYS A 263 9.04 5.01 5.83
C LYS A 263 10.56 4.93 5.71
N ALA A 264 11.12 3.78 5.36
CA ALA A 264 12.56 3.57 5.31
C ALA A 264 13.29 4.60 4.43
N ALA A 265 12.75 4.89 3.24
CA ALA A 265 13.32 5.88 2.33
C ALA A 265 13.40 7.28 2.95
N SER A 266 12.34 7.73 3.64
CA SER A 266 12.29 9.06 4.28
C SER A 266 13.26 9.18 5.46
N PHE A 267 13.46 8.11 6.23
CA PHE A 267 14.44 8.10 7.33
C PHE A 267 15.88 8.09 6.80
N LYS A 268 16.13 7.37 5.71
CA LYS A 268 17.42 7.39 5.03
C LYS A 268 17.74 8.77 4.46
N GLU A 269 16.78 9.43 3.81
CA GLU A 269 16.91 10.80 3.29
C GLU A 269 17.21 11.80 4.42
N ALA A 270 16.54 11.65 5.56
CA ALA A 270 16.80 12.44 6.77
C ALA A 270 18.12 12.09 7.47
N LYS A 271 18.87 11.10 6.96
CA LYS A 271 20.16 10.63 7.51
C LYS A 271 20.07 10.14 8.96
N VAL A 272 18.93 9.56 9.33
CA VAL A 272 18.79 8.90 10.64
C VAL A 272 19.62 7.62 10.63
N ASN A 273 20.45 7.43 11.66
CA ASN A 273 21.16 6.17 11.87
C ASN A 273 20.22 5.17 12.56
N TYR A 274 19.31 4.59 11.77
CA TYR A 274 18.30 3.68 12.29
C TYR A 274 18.66 2.20 12.09
N GLY A 275 18.12 1.37 12.96
CA GLY A 275 17.99 -0.06 12.76
C GLY A 275 16.52 -0.46 12.70
N VAL A 276 16.24 -1.66 12.20
CA VAL A 276 14.89 -2.22 12.11
C VAL A 276 14.86 -3.59 12.80
N ALA A 277 13.82 -3.82 13.59
CA ALA A 277 13.60 -5.07 14.29
C ALA A 277 12.11 -5.42 14.33
N THR A 278 11.79 -6.64 14.72
CA THR A 278 10.41 -7.01 15.08
C THR A 278 9.92 -6.12 16.23
N ILE A 279 8.62 -5.85 16.25
CA ILE A 279 8.01 -5.11 17.36
C ILE A 279 8.21 -5.91 18.65
N PRO A 280 8.60 -5.27 19.76
CA PRO A 280 8.84 -5.94 21.03
C PRO A 280 7.62 -6.74 21.53
N THR A 281 7.88 -7.74 22.36
CA THR A 281 6.83 -8.50 23.03
C THR A 281 6.08 -7.65 24.05
N LEU A 282 4.77 -7.83 24.09
CA LEU A 282 3.87 -7.17 25.03
C LEU A 282 4.13 -7.59 26.48
N PRO A 283 3.64 -6.84 27.50
CA PRO A 283 3.80 -7.21 28.91
C PRO A 283 3.32 -8.59 29.30
N ASN A 284 2.37 -9.15 28.55
CA ASN A 284 1.89 -10.52 28.73
C ASN A 284 2.80 -11.59 28.10
N GLY A 285 3.97 -11.20 27.56
CA GLY A 285 4.94 -12.08 26.89
C GLY A 285 4.56 -12.53 25.47
N LYS A 286 3.44 -12.05 24.93
CA LYS A 286 3.00 -12.37 23.57
C LYS A 286 3.48 -11.34 22.56
N ASN A 287 3.51 -11.73 21.30
CA ASN A 287 3.86 -10.85 20.21
C ASN A 287 2.83 -9.75 20.00
N TYR A 288 3.28 -8.58 19.58
CA TYR A 288 2.46 -7.55 18.98
C TYR A 288 2.02 -8.04 17.60
N GLN A 289 0.76 -8.45 17.46
CA GLN A 289 0.25 -9.12 16.27
C GLN A 289 -0.28 -8.11 15.25
N THR A 290 0.59 -7.63 14.38
CA THR A 290 0.22 -6.68 13.32
C THR A 290 -0.68 -7.30 12.26
N PHE A 291 -1.34 -6.47 11.47
CA PHE A 291 -1.91 -6.93 10.20
C PHE A 291 -0.78 -7.34 9.25
N GLY A 292 -0.92 -8.52 8.65
CA GLY A 292 -0.19 -8.89 7.46
C GLY A 292 -0.92 -8.31 6.24
N GLY A 293 -0.22 -7.54 5.43
CA GLY A 293 -0.80 -6.86 4.30
C GLY A 293 0.16 -6.77 3.13
N GLY A 294 -0.07 -5.81 2.27
CA GLY A 294 0.75 -5.51 1.11
C GLY A 294 0.00 -4.73 0.07
N LYS A 295 0.59 -4.69 -1.11
CA LYS A 295 0.07 -3.95 -2.26
C LYS A 295 0.00 -4.85 -3.48
N ALA A 296 -1.05 -4.66 -4.27
CA ALA A 296 -1.25 -5.35 -5.54
C ALA A 296 -1.33 -4.33 -6.67
N TRP A 297 -0.91 -4.75 -7.85
CA TRP A 297 -1.27 -4.06 -9.09
C TRP A 297 -2.70 -4.43 -9.45
N VAL A 298 -3.52 -3.42 -9.69
CA VAL A 298 -4.94 -3.56 -10.04
C VAL A 298 -5.23 -2.87 -11.35
N ILE A 299 -6.28 -3.34 -12.03
CA ILE A 299 -6.73 -2.83 -13.32
C ILE A 299 -8.12 -2.21 -13.12
N PRO A 300 -8.25 -0.86 -13.14
CA PRO A 300 -9.54 -0.19 -13.12
C PRO A 300 -10.50 -0.71 -14.19
N SER A 301 -11.78 -0.83 -13.86
CA SER A 301 -12.78 -1.47 -14.72
C SER A 301 -13.08 -0.70 -16.03
N SER A 302 -12.74 0.58 -16.07
CA SER A 302 -12.96 1.44 -17.25
C SER A 302 -11.84 1.40 -18.28
N THR A 303 -10.77 0.59 -18.05
CA THR A 303 -9.70 0.46 -19.04
C THR A 303 -10.23 0.04 -20.40
N LYS A 304 -9.73 0.67 -21.44
CA LYS A 304 -10.08 0.33 -22.83
C LYS A 304 -9.10 -0.66 -23.46
N ASN A 305 -8.05 -1.02 -22.73
CA ASN A 305 -7.00 -1.95 -23.15
C ASN A 305 -6.72 -2.99 -22.07
N LEU A 306 -7.72 -3.81 -21.75
CA LEU A 306 -7.60 -4.83 -20.70
C LEU A 306 -6.46 -5.82 -20.97
N GLU A 307 -6.31 -6.24 -22.24
CA GLU A 307 -5.22 -7.16 -22.61
C GLU A 307 -3.83 -6.54 -22.41
N GLY A 308 -3.63 -5.31 -22.83
CA GLY A 308 -2.39 -4.59 -22.61
C GLY A 308 -2.11 -4.32 -21.12
N ALA A 309 -3.14 -3.96 -20.35
CA ALA A 309 -3.03 -3.77 -18.92
C ALA A 309 -2.66 -5.08 -18.20
N GLN A 310 -3.26 -6.21 -18.58
CA GLN A 310 -2.93 -7.52 -18.03
C GLN A 310 -1.46 -7.89 -18.33
N LYS A 311 -1.01 -7.72 -19.57
CA LYS A 311 0.40 -7.98 -19.95
C LYS A 311 1.38 -7.10 -19.18
N PHE A 312 1.01 -5.84 -18.94
CA PHE A 312 1.84 -4.94 -18.13
C PHE A 312 1.89 -5.36 -16.67
N VAL A 313 0.75 -5.77 -16.10
CA VAL A 313 0.70 -6.31 -14.74
C VAL A 313 1.52 -7.60 -14.62
N ASP A 314 1.42 -8.54 -15.58
CA ASP A 314 2.23 -9.76 -15.61
C ASP A 314 3.73 -9.44 -15.66
N PHE A 315 4.12 -8.46 -16.46
CA PHE A 315 5.49 -7.96 -16.52
C PHE A 315 5.95 -7.41 -15.16
N LEU A 316 5.14 -6.56 -14.51
CA LEU A 316 5.50 -5.93 -13.24
C LEU A 316 5.64 -6.91 -12.07
N VAL A 317 4.91 -8.04 -12.08
CA VAL A 317 5.00 -9.07 -11.03
C VAL A 317 5.94 -10.23 -11.39
N SER A 318 6.60 -10.18 -12.54
CA SER A 318 7.64 -11.14 -12.89
C SER A 318 8.80 -11.11 -11.90
N THR A 319 9.53 -12.20 -11.76
CA THR A 319 10.64 -12.32 -10.82
C THR A 319 11.69 -11.20 -11.01
N ASP A 320 12.06 -10.90 -12.25
CA ASP A 320 13.07 -9.88 -12.54
C ASP A 320 12.60 -8.47 -12.21
N GLN A 321 11.34 -8.15 -12.52
CA GLN A 321 10.76 -6.84 -12.18
C GLN A 321 10.54 -6.68 -10.68
N GLN A 322 10.17 -7.73 -9.98
CA GLN A 322 10.03 -7.71 -8.54
C GLN A 322 11.38 -7.56 -7.80
N LYS A 323 12.46 -8.17 -8.33
CA LYS A 323 13.83 -7.91 -7.85
C LYS A 323 14.23 -6.45 -8.09
N ALA A 324 13.97 -5.92 -9.29
CA ALA A 324 14.25 -4.52 -9.61
C ALA A 324 13.43 -3.54 -8.75
N PHE A 325 12.19 -3.86 -8.44
CA PHE A 325 11.35 -3.08 -7.53
C PHE A 325 11.94 -3.07 -6.12
N TYR A 326 12.33 -4.23 -5.58
CA TYR A 326 12.99 -4.33 -4.29
C TYR A 326 14.29 -3.51 -4.24
N ASP A 327 15.16 -3.66 -5.24
CA ASP A 327 16.44 -2.92 -5.28
C ASP A 327 16.23 -1.40 -5.35
N ALA A 328 15.12 -0.94 -5.91
CA ALA A 328 14.78 0.49 -6.00
C ALA A 328 14.08 1.05 -4.76
N THR A 329 13.33 0.22 -4.02
CA THR A 329 12.39 0.69 -2.98
C THR A 329 12.62 0.10 -1.59
N ASN A 330 13.33 -1.03 -1.50
CA ASN A 330 13.45 -1.91 -0.33
C ASN A 330 12.10 -2.47 0.16
N GLU A 331 11.05 -2.41 -0.66
CA GLU A 331 9.75 -3.05 -0.33
C GLU A 331 9.78 -4.53 -0.69
N ILE A 332 9.27 -5.38 0.21
CA ILE A 332 9.45 -6.82 0.15
C ILE A 332 8.57 -7.44 -0.95
N PRO A 333 9.15 -8.18 -1.90
CA PRO A 333 8.40 -8.76 -2.99
C PRO A 333 7.33 -9.78 -2.56
N ALA A 334 6.16 -9.73 -3.18
CA ALA A 334 5.16 -10.78 -3.08
C ALA A 334 5.54 -12.03 -3.87
N ASN A 335 6.26 -11.88 -4.99
CA ASN A 335 6.85 -12.98 -5.75
C ASN A 335 7.85 -13.76 -4.89
N THR A 336 7.65 -15.07 -4.70
CA THR A 336 8.42 -15.88 -3.77
C THR A 336 9.90 -16.02 -4.13
N GLU A 337 10.24 -16.06 -5.43
CA GLU A 337 11.65 -16.10 -5.86
C GLU A 337 12.35 -14.74 -5.66
N ALA A 338 11.66 -13.65 -5.94
CA ALA A 338 12.18 -12.31 -5.68
C ALA A 338 12.28 -12.05 -4.17
N ARG A 339 11.39 -12.62 -3.36
CA ARG A 339 11.46 -12.56 -1.89
C ARG A 339 12.70 -13.28 -1.38
N ALA A 340 13.00 -14.49 -1.90
CA ALA A 340 14.23 -15.21 -1.56
C ALA A 340 15.49 -14.41 -1.95
N TYR A 341 15.47 -13.70 -3.08
CA TYR A 341 16.54 -12.77 -3.45
C TYR A 341 16.69 -11.63 -2.44
N ALA A 342 15.57 -11.03 -2.00
CA ALA A 342 15.57 -9.97 -1.00
C ALA A 342 16.11 -10.46 0.35
N GLU A 343 15.69 -11.65 0.81
CA GLU A 343 16.22 -12.29 2.02
C GLU A 343 17.74 -12.47 1.96
N GLY A 344 18.27 -12.88 0.80
CA GLY A 344 19.70 -13.07 0.57
C GLY A 344 20.54 -11.79 0.68
N LYS A 345 19.91 -10.60 0.67
CA LYS A 345 20.63 -9.33 0.91
C LYS A 345 20.95 -9.09 2.39
N ASN A 346 20.34 -9.83 3.30
CA ASN A 346 20.51 -9.69 4.76
C ASN A 346 20.29 -8.26 5.28
N ASP A 347 19.36 -7.54 4.65
CA ASP A 347 18.96 -6.21 5.07
C ASP A 347 18.09 -6.28 6.34
N GLU A 348 18.34 -5.40 7.31
CA GLU A 348 17.63 -5.39 8.59
C GLU A 348 16.10 -5.19 8.39
N LEU A 349 15.70 -4.30 7.47
CA LEU A 349 14.30 -4.04 7.18
C LEU A 349 13.61 -5.28 6.61
N THR A 350 14.21 -5.89 5.59
CA THR A 350 13.70 -7.10 4.95
C THR A 350 13.55 -8.24 5.96
N THR A 351 14.59 -8.48 6.76
CA THR A 351 14.60 -9.51 7.79
C THR A 351 13.51 -9.26 8.85
N ALA A 352 13.37 -8.01 9.31
CA ALA A 352 12.37 -7.66 10.32
C ALA A 352 10.94 -7.81 9.80
N VAL A 353 10.66 -7.34 8.56
CA VAL A 353 9.32 -7.46 7.94
C VAL A 353 8.93 -8.92 7.77
N ILE A 354 9.81 -9.75 7.19
CA ILE A 354 9.52 -11.18 6.97
C ILE A 354 9.27 -11.88 8.30
N LYS A 355 10.12 -11.65 9.30
CA LYS A 355 9.98 -12.25 10.63
C LYS A 355 8.72 -11.78 11.37
N GLN A 356 8.31 -10.54 11.22
CA GLN A 356 7.11 -10.00 11.84
C GLN A 356 5.84 -10.47 11.11
N PHE A 357 5.93 -10.71 9.80
CA PHE A 357 4.82 -11.19 8.97
C PHE A 357 4.47 -12.66 9.23
N GLN A 358 5.42 -13.49 9.65
CA GLN A 358 5.23 -14.90 10.03
C GLN A 358 4.47 -15.07 11.36
#